data_f19b04f35bd841b795dccf59b3b95812
#
_entry.id   f19b04f35bd841b795dccf59b3b95812
#
_cell.length_a   1.000
_cell.length_b   1.000
_cell.length_c   1.000
_cell.angle_alpha   90.00
_cell.angle_beta   90.00
_cell.angle_gamma   90.00
#
_symmetry.space_group_name_H-M   'P 1'
#
loop_
_entity.id
_entity.type
_entity.pdbx_description
1 polymer ?
#
loop_
_entity_poly.entity_id
_entity_poly.type
_entity_poly.pdbx_seq_one_letter_code
_entity_poly.pdbx_strand_id
1 'polypeptide(L)'
;MKLVFGFVCALFYSFMSFGQITQWTDINYANDSLEGHKLDIYLPDGGQTEYKVVVLIYGSAWFANNMKQMAFQAMGKPLLDGGFAVVSINHRSSGDAKFPAQINDVKAAVRFIRAHADEYRLDTSFIGITGFSSGGHLSSLAGTTNGVKVYKVGDTEMDIEGNVGDCTSFS
;
A
#
# COMPACT_ATOMS: atom_id res chain seq x y z
N MET A 1 57.04 34.67 29.04
CA MET A 1 55.82 34.95 28.31
C MET A 1 55.59 33.74 27.38
N LYS A 2 54.78 32.75 27.81
CA LYS A 2 54.56 31.52 27.09
C LYS A 2 53.14 31.61 26.48
N LEU A 3 53.05 31.69 25.13
CA LEU A 3 51.78 31.60 24.39
C LEU A 3 51.35 30.13 24.36
N VAL A 4 50.18 29.85 24.90
CA VAL A 4 49.49 28.56 24.76
C VAL A 4 48.54 28.70 23.55
N PHE A 5 48.87 28.01 22.46
CA PHE A 5 48.00 27.85 21.30
C PHE A 5 46.94 26.78 21.61
N GLY A 6 45.74 27.21 21.90
CA GLY A 6 44.59 26.31 22.05
C GLY A 6 44.08 25.87 20.69
N PHE A 7 44.25 24.59 20.35
CA PHE A 7 43.67 23.97 19.15
C PHE A 7 42.19 23.62 19.43
N VAL A 8 41.30 24.46 18.92
CA VAL A 8 39.85 24.14 18.95
C VAL A 8 39.56 23.19 17.80
N CYS A 9 39.45 21.90 18.13
CA CYS A 9 39.00 20.87 17.20
C CYS A 9 37.47 20.92 17.09
N ALA A 10 36.95 21.63 16.12
CA ALA A 10 35.52 21.64 15.81
C ALA A 10 35.15 20.31 15.14
N LEU A 11 34.58 19.40 15.90
CA LEU A 11 34.00 18.17 15.42
C LEU A 11 32.70 18.53 14.67
N PHE A 12 32.77 18.61 13.33
CA PHE A 12 31.61 18.60 12.48
C PHE A 12 30.95 17.20 12.56
N TYR A 13 29.99 17.06 13.45
CA TYR A 13 29.03 15.96 13.38
C TYR A 13 28.11 16.22 12.20
N SER A 14 28.44 15.65 11.04
CA SER A 14 27.49 15.50 9.96
C SER A 14 26.39 14.54 10.42
N PHE A 15 25.28 15.08 10.86
CA PHE A 15 24.07 14.29 11.01
C PHE A 15 23.67 13.79 9.60
N MET A 16 24.02 12.54 9.29
CA MET A 16 23.36 11.82 8.21
C MET A 16 21.90 11.65 8.64
N SER A 17 21.04 12.55 8.17
CA SER A 17 19.60 12.37 8.22
C SER A 17 19.29 11.18 7.31
N PHE A 18 19.22 9.98 7.86
CA PHE A 18 18.55 8.88 7.18
C PHE A 18 17.10 9.32 7.02
N GLY A 19 16.67 9.59 5.81
CA GLY A 19 15.30 9.89 5.50
C GLY A 19 14.41 8.79 6.11
N GLN A 20 13.55 9.19 7.03
CA GLN A 20 12.64 8.26 7.69
C GLN A 20 11.45 8.10 6.76
N ILE A 21 11.26 6.90 6.19
CA ILE A 21 10.10 6.59 5.35
C ILE A 21 8.84 6.89 6.17
N THR A 22 7.99 7.78 5.64
CA THR A 22 6.68 8.02 6.23
C THR A 22 5.81 6.80 5.97
N GLN A 23 5.27 6.20 7.03
CA GLN A 23 4.49 4.97 6.90
C GLN A 23 3.33 4.90 7.90
N TRP A 24 2.28 4.22 7.48
CA TRP A 24 1.16 3.78 8.31
C TRP A 24 1.02 2.28 8.15
N THR A 25 0.91 1.56 9.24
CA THR A 25 0.88 0.09 9.23
C THR A 25 -0.38 -0.44 9.89
N ASP A 26 -0.78 -1.65 9.47
CA ASP A 26 -1.92 -2.38 10.02
C ASP A 26 -3.26 -1.63 9.96
N ILE A 27 -3.43 -0.79 8.93
CA ILE A 27 -4.71 -0.11 8.67
C ILE A 27 -5.72 -1.17 8.20
N ASN A 28 -6.85 -1.28 8.90
CA ASN A 28 -7.94 -2.16 8.48
C ASN A 28 -8.85 -1.43 7.49
N TYR A 29 -8.92 -1.93 6.24
CA TYR A 29 -9.68 -1.29 5.17
C TYR A 29 -11.15 -1.73 5.08
N ALA A 30 -11.57 -2.68 5.93
CA ALA A 30 -12.94 -3.22 5.94
C ALA A 30 -13.69 -2.91 7.25
N ASN A 31 -13.05 -2.18 8.18
CA ASN A 31 -13.59 -1.82 9.48
C ASN A 31 -14.00 -3.05 10.34
N ASP A 32 -13.23 -4.11 10.23
CA ASP A 32 -13.38 -5.34 11.03
C ASP A 32 -12.08 -5.71 11.75
N SER A 33 -11.94 -6.93 12.23
CA SER A 33 -10.75 -7.39 12.95
C SER A 33 -9.90 -8.40 12.16
N LEU A 34 -10.22 -8.66 10.88
CA LEU A 34 -9.55 -9.71 10.12
C LEU A 34 -8.14 -9.28 9.69
N GLU A 35 -7.18 -10.18 9.84
CA GLU A 35 -5.80 -9.96 9.39
C GLU A 35 -5.74 -9.80 7.86
N GLY A 36 -6.57 -10.54 7.12
CA GLY A 36 -6.68 -10.43 5.67
C GLY A 36 -7.21 -9.08 5.18
N HIS A 37 -7.74 -8.22 6.05
CA HIS A 37 -8.26 -6.90 5.68
C HIS A 37 -7.35 -5.74 6.12
N LYS A 38 -6.07 -6.01 6.35
CA LYS A 38 -5.08 -5.00 6.70
C LYS A 38 -4.23 -4.58 5.51
N LEU A 39 -3.81 -3.33 5.52
CA LEU A 39 -2.84 -2.78 4.56
C LEU A 39 -1.80 -1.91 5.27
N ASP A 40 -0.67 -1.70 4.61
CA ASP A 40 0.36 -0.74 5.00
C ASP A 40 0.55 0.27 3.87
N ILE A 41 0.77 1.53 4.23
CA ILE A 41 1.06 2.61 3.29
C ILE A 41 2.46 3.13 3.56
N TYR A 42 3.25 3.28 2.52
CA TYR A 42 4.61 3.81 2.56
C TYR A 42 4.74 4.95 1.56
N LEU A 43 5.25 6.10 2.00
CA LEU A 43 5.53 7.22 1.10
C LEU A 43 7.02 7.33 0.83
N PRO A 44 7.42 7.70 -0.41
CA PRO A 44 8.81 7.97 -0.71
C PRO A 44 9.30 9.25 -0.02
N ASP A 45 10.61 9.31 0.21
CA ASP A 45 11.25 10.56 0.60
C ASP A 45 11.18 11.55 -0.57
N GLY A 46 10.66 12.76 -0.36
CA GLY A 46 10.60 13.71 -1.48
C GLY A 46 9.80 14.98 -1.24
N GLY A 47 9.09 15.08 -0.12
CA GLY A 47 8.40 16.33 0.28
C GLY A 47 7.27 16.77 -0.64
N GLN A 48 6.78 15.90 -1.53
CA GLN A 48 5.59 16.17 -2.36
C GLN A 48 4.33 16.20 -1.48
N THR A 49 3.33 16.93 -1.91
CA THR A 49 2.04 16.98 -1.21
C THR A 49 1.28 15.66 -1.35
N GLU A 50 1.34 15.04 -2.53
CA GLU A 50 0.65 13.81 -2.87
C GLU A 50 1.53 12.92 -3.76
N TYR A 51 1.29 11.62 -3.74
CA TYR A 51 2.05 10.62 -4.51
C TYR A 51 1.12 9.69 -5.26
N LYS A 52 1.44 9.41 -6.53
CA LYS A 52 0.77 8.36 -7.32
C LYS A 52 0.94 7.01 -6.65
N VAL A 53 -0.09 6.19 -6.71
CA VAL A 53 -0.19 4.96 -5.90
C VAL A 53 0.17 3.72 -6.71
N VAL A 54 0.92 2.81 -6.09
CA VAL A 54 1.03 1.43 -6.54
C VAL A 54 0.60 0.48 -5.42
N VAL A 55 -0.44 -0.29 -5.68
CA VAL A 55 -0.91 -1.36 -4.81
C VAL A 55 -0.08 -2.61 -5.05
N LEU A 56 0.44 -3.18 -3.98
CA LEU A 56 1.32 -4.34 -4.01
C LEU A 56 0.66 -5.55 -3.36
N ILE A 57 0.59 -6.67 -4.09
CA ILE A 57 -0.06 -7.91 -3.66
C ILE A 57 0.96 -9.04 -3.63
N TYR A 58 1.08 -9.71 -2.49
CA TYR A 58 1.98 -10.86 -2.34
C TYR A 58 1.48 -12.10 -3.08
N GLY A 59 2.41 -13.04 -3.32
CA GLY A 59 2.10 -14.38 -3.78
C GLY A 59 2.20 -15.39 -2.64
N SER A 60 1.19 -16.24 -2.52
CA SER A 60 1.13 -17.31 -1.50
C SER A 60 0.32 -18.52 -1.96
N ALA A 61 0.09 -18.66 -3.28
CA ALA A 61 -0.88 -19.61 -3.83
C ALA A 61 -2.25 -19.52 -3.14
N TRP A 62 -2.61 -18.32 -2.69
CA TRP A 62 -3.84 -17.97 -1.92
C TRP A 62 -3.94 -18.61 -0.53
N PHE A 63 -2.87 -19.20 0.01
CA PHE A 63 -2.91 -19.87 1.32
C PHE A 63 -2.64 -18.94 2.51
N ALA A 64 -2.02 -17.77 2.30
CA ALA A 64 -1.74 -16.82 3.37
C ALA A 64 -2.67 -15.59 3.31
N ASN A 65 -2.84 -14.95 4.46
CA ASN A 65 -3.64 -13.73 4.63
C ASN A 65 -2.87 -12.60 5.35
N ASN A 66 -1.54 -12.71 5.51
CA ASN A 66 -0.73 -11.83 6.37
C ASN A 66 0.69 -11.55 5.84
N MET A 67 0.88 -11.48 4.50
CA MET A 67 2.22 -11.38 3.91
C MET A 67 2.51 -10.01 3.26
N LYS A 68 1.73 -8.96 3.59
CA LYS A 68 1.94 -7.61 3.05
C LYS A 68 3.35 -7.05 3.28
N GLN A 69 3.94 -7.28 4.47
CA GLN A 69 5.29 -6.83 4.76
C GLN A 69 6.35 -7.55 3.92
N MET A 70 6.18 -8.85 3.68
CA MET A 70 7.09 -9.60 2.81
C MET A 70 7.03 -9.08 1.37
N ALA A 71 5.84 -8.76 0.86
CA ALA A 71 5.69 -8.16 -0.46
C ALA A 71 6.42 -6.81 -0.55
N PHE A 72 6.24 -5.96 0.46
CA PHE A 72 6.94 -4.68 0.53
C PHE A 72 8.47 -4.84 0.58
N GLN A 73 9.00 -5.75 1.39
CA GLN A 73 10.43 -6.02 1.46
C GLN A 73 11.00 -6.52 0.12
N ALA A 74 10.23 -7.32 -0.62
CA ALA A 74 10.66 -7.87 -1.91
C ALA A 74 10.61 -6.85 -3.07
N MET A 75 9.60 -5.98 -3.12
CA MET A 75 9.29 -5.16 -4.29
C MET A 75 9.03 -3.68 -3.98
N GLY A 76 8.88 -3.29 -2.71
CA GLY A 76 8.44 -1.95 -2.33
C GLY A 76 9.50 -0.88 -2.57
N LYS A 77 10.77 -1.18 -2.25
CA LYS A 77 11.84 -0.17 -2.35
C LYS A 77 12.01 0.41 -3.76
N PRO A 78 12.11 -0.37 -4.84
CA PRO A 78 12.20 0.20 -6.19
C PRO A 78 11.03 1.09 -6.58
N LEU A 79 9.83 0.80 -6.08
CA LEU A 79 8.64 1.62 -6.33
C LEU A 79 8.72 2.95 -5.57
N LEU A 80 9.15 2.93 -4.29
CA LEU A 80 9.42 4.15 -3.53
C LEU A 80 10.51 4.99 -4.18
N ASP A 81 11.62 4.37 -4.59
CA ASP A 81 12.72 5.05 -5.30
C ASP A 81 12.24 5.66 -6.63
N GLY A 82 11.21 5.08 -7.25
CA GLY A 82 10.50 5.59 -8.42
C GLY A 82 9.52 6.74 -8.12
N GLY A 83 9.37 7.14 -6.86
CA GLY A 83 8.51 8.26 -6.45
C GLY A 83 7.04 7.89 -6.27
N PHE A 84 6.69 6.61 -6.17
CA PHE A 84 5.32 6.15 -5.91
C PHE A 84 5.05 5.94 -4.43
N ALA A 85 3.86 6.26 -3.96
CA ALA A 85 3.33 5.69 -2.73
C ALA A 85 3.09 4.20 -2.94
N VAL A 86 3.55 3.36 -2.01
CA VAL A 86 3.35 1.92 -2.06
C VAL A 86 2.32 1.52 -1.02
N VAL A 87 1.23 0.89 -1.46
CA VAL A 87 0.21 0.33 -0.59
C VAL A 87 0.26 -1.18 -0.65
N SER A 88 0.84 -1.80 0.36
CA SER A 88 0.95 -3.27 0.44
C SER A 88 -0.23 -3.84 1.20
N ILE A 89 -1.01 -4.70 0.56
CA ILE A 89 -2.27 -5.20 1.10
C ILE A 89 -2.21 -6.67 1.48
N ASN A 90 -2.94 -7.02 2.54
CA ASN A 90 -3.39 -8.39 2.79
C ASN A 90 -4.71 -8.64 2.05
N HIS A 91 -5.04 -9.89 1.87
CA HIS A 91 -6.34 -10.39 1.41
C HIS A 91 -6.66 -11.69 2.15
N ARG A 92 -7.92 -12.06 2.25
CA ARG A 92 -8.32 -13.36 2.82
C ARG A 92 -7.66 -14.52 2.05
N SER A 93 -7.26 -15.53 2.76
CA SER A 93 -6.77 -16.78 2.17
C SER A 93 -7.94 -17.63 1.62
N SER A 94 -7.62 -18.64 0.83
CA SER A 94 -8.61 -19.63 0.41
C SER A 94 -9.14 -20.50 1.56
N GLY A 95 -8.42 -20.54 2.69
CA GLY A 95 -8.88 -21.13 3.94
C GLY A 95 -9.87 -20.27 4.70
N ASP A 96 -9.74 -18.94 4.61
CA ASP A 96 -10.66 -17.99 5.25
C ASP A 96 -11.98 -17.88 4.47
N ALA A 97 -11.91 -17.79 3.13
CA ALA A 97 -13.08 -17.64 2.28
C ALA A 97 -12.79 -18.12 0.85
N LYS A 98 -13.83 -18.65 0.21
CA LYS A 98 -13.75 -19.13 -1.19
C LYS A 98 -13.72 -17.95 -2.16
N PHE A 99 -13.17 -18.20 -3.38
CA PHE A 99 -13.34 -17.26 -4.50
C PHE A 99 -14.82 -16.88 -4.69
N PRO A 100 -15.14 -15.58 -4.88
CA PRO A 100 -14.29 -14.46 -5.27
C PRO A 100 -13.81 -13.57 -4.10
N ALA A 101 -13.76 -14.03 -2.86
CA ALA A 101 -13.41 -13.22 -1.71
C ALA A 101 -12.09 -12.43 -1.90
N GLN A 102 -11.06 -13.06 -2.42
CA GLN A 102 -9.73 -12.46 -2.60
C GLN A 102 -9.75 -11.25 -3.55
N ILE A 103 -10.46 -11.34 -4.67
CA ILE A 103 -10.58 -10.20 -5.59
C ILE A 103 -11.49 -9.10 -5.03
N ASN A 104 -12.50 -9.46 -4.25
CA ASN A 104 -13.33 -8.49 -3.56
C ASN A 104 -12.52 -7.70 -2.53
N ASP A 105 -11.62 -8.36 -1.81
CA ASP A 105 -10.71 -7.72 -0.85
C ASP A 105 -9.78 -6.71 -1.54
N VAL A 106 -9.18 -7.09 -2.68
CA VAL A 106 -8.35 -6.18 -3.49
C VAL A 106 -9.16 -4.94 -3.91
N LYS A 107 -10.39 -5.13 -4.39
CA LYS A 107 -11.26 -4.03 -4.79
C LYS A 107 -11.69 -3.15 -3.61
N ALA A 108 -11.94 -3.76 -2.44
CA ALA A 108 -12.24 -3.02 -1.22
C ALA A 108 -11.05 -2.16 -0.77
N ALA A 109 -9.84 -2.71 -0.79
CA ALA A 109 -8.62 -1.95 -0.49
C ALA A 109 -8.45 -0.74 -1.43
N VAL A 110 -8.69 -0.92 -2.73
CA VAL A 110 -8.64 0.20 -3.71
C VAL A 110 -9.70 1.27 -3.41
N ARG A 111 -10.92 0.86 -3.02
CA ARG A 111 -11.96 1.83 -2.60
C ARG A 111 -11.53 2.59 -1.35
N PHE A 112 -10.99 1.88 -0.36
CA PHE A 112 -10.45 2.50 0.85
C PHE A 112 -9.37 3.54 0.52
N ILE A 113 -8.41 3.22 -0.32
CA ILE A 113 -7.35 4.12 -0.77
C ILE A 113 -7.94 5.41 -1.36
N ARG A 114 -8.96 5.29 -2.20
CA ARG A 114 -9.64 6.46 -2.80
C ARG A 114 -10.40 7.30 -1.78
N ALA A 115 -11.10 6.64 -0.87
CA ALA A 115 -11.89 7.35 0.16
C ALA A 115 -11.01 8.11 1.16
N HIS A 116 -9.78 7.67 1.40
CA HIS A 116 -8.85 8.24 2.38
C HIS A 116 -7.61 8.88 1.72
N ALA A 117 -7.73 9.27 0.45
CA ALA A 117 -6.61 9.79 -0.33
C ALA A 117 -5.94 10.99 0.32
N ASP A 118 -6.72 11.97 0.75
CA ASP A 118 -6.24 13.20 1.39
C ASP A 118 -5.52 12.89 2.73
N GLU A 119 -6.05 11.97 3.51
CA GLU A 119 -5.50 11.58 4.81
C GLU A 119 -4.08 11.02 4.68
N TYR A 120 -3.85 10.20 3.65
CA TYR A 120 -2.56 9.51 3.42
C TYR A 120 -1.71 10.14 2.32
N ARG A 121 -2.10 11.32 1.80
CA ARG A 121 -1.36 12.04 0.76
C ARG A 121 -1.21 11.22 -0.54
N LEU A 122 -2.30 10.63 -1.00
CA LEU A 122 -2.34 9.75 -2.17
C LEU A 122 -3.00 10.46 -3.36
N ASP A 123 -2.27 10.54 -4.49
CA ASP A 123 -2.83 10.96 -5.78
C ASP A 123 -3.51 9.75 -6.44
N THR A 124 -4.83 9.65 -6.31
CA THR A 124 -5.62 8.55 -6.87
C THR A 124 -6.04 8.77 -8.32
N SER A 125 -5.54 9.82 -8.98
CA SER A 125 -5.65 9.96 -10.45
C SER A 125 -4.90 8.84 -11.18
N PHE A 126 -3.91 8.22 -10.50
CA PHE A 126 -3.22 7.03 -10.94
C PHE A 126 -3.12 6.01 -9.79
N ILE A 127 -3.70 4.83 -10.00
CA ILE A 127 -3.52 3.67 -9.13
C ILE A 127 -3.07 2.48 -9.98
N GLY A 128 -1.78 2.17 -9.92
CA GLY A 128 -1.25 0.92 -10.48
C GLY A 128 -1.44 -0.24 -9.51
N ILE A 129 -1.58 -1.45 -10.03
CA ILE A 129 -1.61 -2.68 -9.21
C ILE A 129 -0.56 -3.64 -9.72
N THR A 130 0.23 -4.21 -8.82
CA THR A 130 1.24 -5.21 -9.16
C THR A 130 1.32 -6.30 -8.09
N GLY A 131 1.91 -7.42 -8.45
CA GLY A 131 2.13 -8.53 -7.55
C GLY A 131 2.84 -9.68 -8.23
N PHE A 132 3.21 -10.68 -7.48
CA PHE A 132 3.85 -11.88 -8.01
C PHE A 132 3.04 -13.15 -7.72
N SER A 133 3.16 -14.19 -8.57
CA SER A 133 2.43 -15.46 -8.42
C SER A 133 0.92 -15.23 -8.30
N SER A 134 0.26 -15.74 -7.24
CA SER A 134 -1.17 -15.50 -6.98
C SER A 134 -1.51 -14.01 -6.84
N GLY A 135 -0.60 -13.16 -6.34
CA GLY A 135 -0.77 -11.72 -6.32
C GLY A 135 -0.76 -11.10 -7.72
N GLY A 136 0.07 -11.61 -8.63
CA GLY A 136 0.05 -11.22 -10.05
C GLY A 136 -1.26 -11.61 -10.74
N HIS A 137 -1.83 -12.79 -10.42
CA HIS A 137 -3.15 -13.18 -10.88
C HIS A 137 -4.24 -12.21 -10.38
N LEU A 138 -4.24 -11.87 -9.09
CA LEU A 138 -5.21 -10.93 -8.51
C LEU A 138 -5.06 -9.53 -9.11
N SER A 139 -3.83 -9.08 -9.37
CA SER A 139 -3.56 -7.80 -10.03
C SER A 139 -4.14 -7.77 -11.45
N SER A 140 -3.91 -8.82 -12.23
CA SER A 140 -4.47 -8.95 -13.59
C SER A 140 -5.99 -9.01 -13.57
N LEU A 141 -6.56 -9.78 -12.63
CA LEU A 141 -8.00 -9.90 -12.48
C LEU A 141 -8.64 -8.57 -12.07
N ALA A 142 -8.00 -7.81 -11.16
CA ALA A 142 -8.46 -6.48 -10.79
C ALA A 142 -8.51 -5.54 -12.00
N GLY A 143 -7.44 -5.51 -12.81
CA GLY A 143 -7.35 -4.64 -13.99
C GLY A 143 -8.33 -5.00 -15.12
N THR A 144 -8.69 -6.28 -15.28
CA THR A 144 -9.54 -6.76 -16.37
C THR A 144 -11.02 -6.88 -16.02
N THR A 145 -11.38 -6.76 -14.74
CA THR A 145 -12.77 -6.94 -14.27
C THR A 145 -13.46 -5.65 -13.86
N ASN A 146 -13.02 -4.51 -14.39
CA ASN A 146 -13.71 -3.24 -14.23
C ASN A 146 -15.12 -3.33 -14.84
N GLY A 147 -16.12 -2.90 -14.06
CA GLY A 147 -17.50 -2.97 -14.51
C GLY A 147 -18.18 -4.34 -14.37
N VAL A 148 -17.46 -5.40 -14.04
CA VAL A 148 -18.06 -6.73 -13.83
C VAL A 148 -18.78 -6.79 -12.49
N LYS A 149 -20.12 -6.82 -12.51
CA LYS A 149 -20.96 -6.71 -11.31
C LYS A 149 -20.69 -7.79 -10.26
N VAL A 150 -20.37 -9.03 -10.66
CA VAL A 150 -20.12 -10.15 -9.75
C VAL A 150 -18.93 -9.91 -8.81
N TYR A 151 -18.02 -9.02 -9.21
CA TYR A 151 -16.87 -8.61 -8.40
C TYR A 151 -17.06 -7.20 -7.78
N LYS A 152 -18.23 -6.59 -7.98
CA LYS A 152 -18.61 -5.31 -7.36
C LYS A 152 -19.42 -5.50 -6.09
N VAL A 153 -20.08 -6.66 -5.97
CA VAL A 153 -20.82 -7.03 -4.76
C VAL A 153 -19.78 -7.45 -3.75
N GLY A 154 -19.20 -6.45 -3.08
CA GLY A 154 -18.49 -6.72 -1.84
C GLY A 154 -19.42 -7.43 -0.88
N ASP A 155 -18.89 -8.25 0.02
CA ASP A 155 -19.50 -8.47 1.30
C ASP A 155 -20.04 -7.13 1.76
N THR A 156 -21.30 -7.05 2.14
CA THR A 156 -21.94 -5.83 2.62
C THR A 156 -21.18 -5.21 3.81
N GLU A 157 -20.35 -5.99 4.49
CA GLU A 157 -19.43 -5.56 5.55
C GLU A 157 -18.21 -4.78 5.01
N MET A 158 -17.92 -4.83 3.72
CA MET A 158 -16.79 -4.14 3.09
C MET A 158 -17.22 -2.95 2.20
N ASP A 159 -18.49 -2.62 2.17
CA ASP A 159 -18.96 -1.37 1.60
C ASP A 159 -18.63 -0.23 2.57
N ILE A 160 -17.55 0.47 2.25
CA ILE A 160 -17.26 1.75 2.91
C ILE A 160 -18.40 2.68 2.52
N GLU A 161 -19.25 3.04 3.49
CA GLU A 161 -20.29 4.04 3.30
C GLU A 161 -19.68 5.34 2.77
N GLY A 162 -20.09 5.74 1.62
CA GLY A 162 -19.62 6.93 0.97
C GLY A 162 -19.35 6.66 -0.50
N ASN A 163 -19.61 7.63 -1.31
CA ASN A 163 -19.53 7.66 -2.77
C ASN A 163 -18.10 7.33 -3.25
N VAL A 164 -17.67 6.12 -2.97
CA VAL A 164 -16.39 5.60 -3.42
C VAL A 164 -16.57 5.31 -4.90
N GLY A 165 -16.13 6.26 -5.70
CA GLY A 165 -16.25 6.22 -7.13
C GLY A 165 -15.94 4.83 -7.67
N ASP A 166 -16.72 4.42 -8.62
CA ASP A 166 -16.62 3.17 -9.34
C ASP A 166 -15.15 2.80 -9.57
N CYS A 167 -14.74 1.57 -9.24
CA CYS A 167 -13.39 1.05 -9.54
C CYS A 167 -13.13 0.99 -11.06
N THR A 168 -13.63 1.94 -11.81
CA THR A 168 -13.71 1.89 -13.27
C THR A 168 -12.51 2.43 -14.00
N SER A 169 -11.55 3.02 -13.31
CA SER A 169 -10.34 3.52 -13.96
C SER A 169 -9.08 3.03 -13.25
N PHE A 170 -8.58 1.90 -13.67
CA PHE A 170 -7.14 1.63 -13.65
C PHE A 170 -6.60 2.18 -14.97
N SER A 171 -6.12 3.38 -14.98
CA SER A 171 -5.36 3.95 -16.10
C SER A 171 -3.89 3.73 -15.88
#